data_a83479671a47433261eff7ba05c0f476
#
_entry.id   a83479671a47433261eff7ba05c0f476
#
_cell.length_a   1.000
_cell.length_b   1.000
_cell.length_c   1.000
_cell.angle_alpha   90.00
_cell.angle_beta   90.00
_cell.angle_gamma   90.00
#
_symmetry.space_group_name_H-M   'P 1'
#
loop_
_entity.id
_entity.type
_entity.pdbx_description
1 polymer ?
#
loop_
_entity_poly.entity_id
_entity_poly.type
_entity_poly.pdbx_seq_one_letter_code
_entity_poly.pdbx_strand_id
1 'polypeptide(L)'
;MTRQVRPARRIFRPTMMNLRTTICLLALAATAVAQPIEPAKLNTMIEALTRLGPEAVNANPKLAEALGKVLAATRGTPQFVQLVEQFKVAGQNSGLIEVAIKHPADEAGVAALRLVLASGDTAALAAAFADKDTAKVTKLVEALGNSGAKQLPALLLPLLADAKRDVALRKQAVRSLARTQEGAAALLKLAREDQLPAEIRFTAATELNAVRWPELKSEAARLLPPPPGQGDKSLPPIAELLAMKGDAKRGAEVFSRETVGCAKCHVVNGQGIDFGPDLSEIGSKLGKDALLESILDPSAGISFGFEAWSVEAKDGEEFFGLIVSETGDDVSVKTVGGVVTKFKKSTLARRQQSKLSIMPAGLQQTMTVQELADLLEYLATLKKK
;
A
#
# COMPACT_ATOMS: atom_id res chain seq x y z
N MET A 1 23.41 -52.41 75.27
CA MET A 1 22.89 -53.75 74.96
C MET A 1 22.24 -53.69 73.59
N THR A 2 23.02 -54.08 72.59
CA THR A 2 22.72 -53.91 71.15
C THR A 2 22.56 -55.31 70.56
N ARG A 3 21.42 -55.58 69.98
CA ARG A 3 21.20 -56.81 69.22
C ARG A 3 21.12 -56.47 67.72
N GLN A 4 22.12 -56.93 66.97
CA GLN A 4 22.16 -56.98 65.55
C GLN A 4 21.26 -58.08 65.02
N VAL A 5 20.43 -57.77 63.97
CA VAL A 5 19.70 -58.76 63.20
C VAL A 5 20.21 -58.67 61.75
N ARG A 6 20.74 -59.77 61.25
CA ARG A 6 21.21 -59.90 59.83
C ARG A 6 20.00 -60.16 58.88
N PRO A 7 20.02 -59.65 57.69
CA PRO A 7 18.96 -59.94 56.74
C PRO A 7 19.22 -61.20 55.91
N ALA A 8 18.16 -61.93 55.61
CA ALA A 8 18.10 -63.14 54.81
C ALA A 8 18.29 -62.86 53.31
N ARG A 9 19.15 -63.69 52.68
CA ARG A 9 19.32 -63.72 51.23
C ARG A 9 18.09 -64.36 50.58
N ARG A 10 17.37 -63.57 49.66
CA ARG A 10 16.41 -64.17 48.78
C ARG A 10 17.08 -64.42 47.43
N ILE A 11 16.95 -65.65 46.96
CA ILE A 11 17.38 -66.20 45.68
C ILE A 11 16.41 -65.74 44.63
N PHE A 12 16.91 -64.98 43.65
CA PHE A 12 16.14 -64.57 42.50
C PHE A 12 16.16 -65.66 41.41
N ARG A 13 14.98 -66.19 41.06
CA ARG A 13 14.79 -67.01 39.86
C ARG A 13 14.47 -66.11 38.68
N PRO A 14 15.12 -66.24 37.51
CA PRO A 14 14.73 -65.43 36.30
C PRO A 14 13.48 -66.03 35.69
N THR A 15 12.43 -65.25 35.63
CA THR A 15 11.22 -65.51 34.84
C THR A 15 11.47 -65.11 33.41
N MET A 16 11.35 -66.03 32.49
CA MET A 16 11.37 -65.80 31.04
C MET A 16 10.25 -64.83 30.66
N MET A 17 10.63 -63.66 30.14
CA MET A 17 9.70 -62.64 29.62
C MET A 17 9.54 -62.90 28.11
N ASN A 18 8.33 -63.33 27.72
CA ASN A 18 7.92 -63.48 26.34
C ASN A 18 7.95 -62.12 25.61
N LEU A 19 8.87 -61.99 24.67
CA LEU A 19 8.97 -60.84 23.77
C LEU A 19 7.81 -60.88 22.74
N ARG A 20 6.67 -60.31 23.07
CA ARG A 20 5.61 -60.03 22.10
C ARG A 20 6.04 -58.78 21.29
N THR A 21 6.44 -59.02 20.06
CA THR A 21 6.75 -58.02 19.06
C THR A 21 5.46 -57.21 18.76
N THR A 22 5.32 -56.04 19.38
CA THR A 22 4.29 -55.07 19.01
C THR A 22 4.77 -54.34 17.74
N ILE A 23 4.28 -54.75 16.59
CA ILE A 23 4.45 -54.00 15.33
C ILE A 23 3.57 -52.75 15.45
N CYS A 24 4.18 -51.60 15.77
CA CYS A 24 3.57 -50.30 15.57
C CYS A 24 3.44 -50.04 14.06
N LEU A 25 2.26 -50.25 13.51
CA LEU A 25 1.88 -49.69 12.20
C LEU A 25 1.82 -48.17 12.35
N LEU A 26 2.91 -47.48 11.96
CA LEU A 26 2.88 -46.07 11.66
C LEU A 26 2.01 -45.92 10.40
N ALA A 27 0.74 -45.55 10.59
CA ALA A 27 -0.08 -45.05 9.52
C ALA A 27 0.53 -43.72 9.06
N LEU A 28 1.38 -43.76 8.03
CA LEU A 28 1.69 -42.57 7.24
C LEU A 28 0.37 -42.09 6.62
N ALA A 29 -0.25 -41.08 7.23
CA ALA A 29 -1.23 -40.26 6.56
C ALA A 29 -0.50 -39.54 5.42
N ALA A 30 -0.45 -40.13 4.24
CA ALA A 30 -0.07 -39.46 3.03
C ALA A 30 -1.09 -38.33 2.82
N THR A 31 -0.73 -37.12 3.18
CA THR A 31 -1.39 -35.93 2.68
C THR A 31 -1.24 -35.98 1.18
N ALA A 32 -2.27 -36.38 0.47
CA ALA A 32 -2.33 -36.31 -0.97
C ALA A 32 -2.17 -34.82 -1.37
N VAL A 33 -0.93 -34.47 -1.70
CA VAL A 33 -0.67 -33.18 -2.35
C VAL A 33 -1.41 -33.25 -3.68
N ALA A 34 -2.52 -32.54 -3.77
CA ALA A 34 -3.30 -32.44 -5.00
C ALA A 34 -2.35 -32.02 -6.12
N GLN A 35 -2.25 -32.84 -7.18
CA GLN A 35 -1.40 -32.50 -8.32
C GLN A 35 -1.84 -31.14 -8.88
N PRO A 36 -0.89 -30.26 -9.22
CA PRO A 36 -1.22 -28.95 -9.79
C PRO A 36 -2.03 -29.15 -11.07
N ILE A 37 -3.12 -28.42 -11.20
CA ILE A 37 -3.96 -28.44 -12.40
C ILE A 37 -3.13 -27.87 -13.54
N GLU A 38 -3.11 -28.57 -14.68
CA GLU A 38 -2.44 -28.08 -15.88
C GLU A 38 -3.01 -26.71 -16.30
N PRO A 39 -2.17 -25.72 -16.68
CA PRO A 39 -2.63 -24.36 -16.97
C PRO A 39 -3.75 -24.25 -18.01
N ALA A 40 -3.66 -25.04 -19.09
CA ALA A 40 -4.70 -25.09 -20.12
C ALA A 40 -6.05 -25.56 -19.57
N LYS A 41 -6.03 -26.62 -18.75
CA LYS A 41 -7.23 -27.14 -18.08
C LYS A 41 -7.78 -26.15 -17.06
N LEU A 42 -6.92 -25.47 -16.31
CA LEU A 42 -7.32 -24.44 -15.35
C LEU A 42 -8.07 -23.30 -16.06
N ASN A 43 -7.51 -22.78 -17.16
CA ASN A 43 -8.16 -21.73 -17.95
C ASN A 43 -9.52 -22.17 -18.50
N THR A 44 -9.62 -23.40 -19.02
CA THR A 44 -10.88 -23.96 -19.52
C THR A 44 -11.92 -24.06 -18.39
N MET A 45 -11.50 -24.48 -17.19
CA MET A 45 -12.41 -24.55 -16.02
C MET A 45 -12.90 -23.17 -15.62
N ILE A 46 -12.02 -22.17 -15.56
CA ILE A 46 -12.36 -20.78 -15.23
C ILE A 46 -13.38 -20.24 -16.24
N GLU A 47 -13.09 -20.41 -17.53
CA GLU A 47 -13.99 -19.93 -18.58
C GLU A 47 -15.37 -20.59 -18.51
N ALA A 48 -15.43 -21.90 -18.30
CA ALA A 48 -16.68 -22.64 -18.17
C ALA A 48 -17.49 -22.14 -16.96
N LEU A 49 -16.86 -22.00 -15.77
CA LEU A 49 -17.52 -21.49 -14.57
C LEU A 49 -18.02 -20.05 -14.77
N THR A 50 -17.20 -19.18 -15.38
CA THR A 50 -17.57 -17.80 -15.66
C THR A 50 -18.76 -17.69 -16.60
N ARG A 51 -18.84 -18.53 -17.63
CA ARG A 51 -20.01 -18.58 -18.55
C ARG A 51 -21.29 -19.07 -17.88
N LEU A 52 -21.19 -20.02 -16.92
CA LEU A 52 -22.34 -20.51 -16.17
C LEU A 52 -22.89 -19.46 -15.19
N GLY A 53 -22.00 -18.59 -14.69
CA GLY A 53 -22.34 -17.53 -13.74
C GLY A 53 -22.49 -17.99 -12.28
N PRO A 54 -22.52 -17.03 -11.35
CA PRO A 54 -22.49 -17.32 -9.91
C PRO A 54 -23.73 -18.09 -9.42
N GLU A 55 -24.90 -17.81 -9.96
CA GLU A 55 -26.16 -18.48 -9.51
C GLU A 55 -26.10 -19.97 -9.81
N ALA A 56 -25.77 -20.36 -11.06
CA ALA A 56 -25.71 -21.77 -11.46
C ALA A 56 -24.58 -22.52 -10.74
N VAL A 57 -23.43 -21.88 -10.54
CA VAL A 57 -22.28 -22.49 -9.87
C VAL A 57 -22.57 -22.71 -8.37
N ASN A 58 -23.15 -21.73 -7.70
CA ASN A 58 -23.44 -21.82 -6.27
C ASN A 58 -24.60 -22.78 -5.97
N ALA A 59 -25.54 -22.96 -6.90
CA ALA A 59 -26.66 -23.91 -6.76
C ALA A 59 -26.25 -25.37 -7.00
N ASN A 60 -25.09 -25.64 -7.64
CA ASN A 60 -24.68 -27.00 -7.98
C ASN A 60 -23.43 -27.43 -7.17
N PRO A 61 -23.51 -28.42 -6.28
CA PRO A 61 -22.39 -28.84 -5.42
C PRO A 61 -21.15 -29.27 -6.20
N LYS A 62 -21.30 -29.90 -7.39
CA LYS A 62 -20.15 -30.30 -8.22
C LYS A 62 -19.44 -29.11 -8.85
N LEU A 63 -20.20 -28.07 -9.25
CA LEU A 63 -19.61 -26.84 -9.78
C LEU A 63 -18.97 -26.01 -8.65
N ALA A 64 -19.58 -25.98 -7.47
CA ALA A 64 -18.98 -25.36 -6.29
C ALA A 64 -17.65 -26.04 -5.87
N GLU A 65 -17.58 -27.38 -5.94
CA GLU A 65 -16.33 -28.12 -5.72
C GLU A 65 -15.29 -27.80 -6.80
N ALA A 66 -15.69 -27.71 -8.07
CA ALA A 66 -14.80 -27.31 -9.15
C ALA A 66 -14.28 -25.89 -8.96
N LEU A 67 -15.13 -24.93 -8.53
CA LEU A 67 -14.73 -23.58 -8.16
C LEU A 67 -13.71 -23.60 -7.01
N GLY A 68 -13.93 -24.42 -5.98
CA GLY A 68 -12.98 -24.58 -4.87
C GLY A 68 -11.57 -25.02 -5.36
N LYS A 69 -11.51 -25.96 -6.31
CA LYS A 69 -10.25 -26.41 -6.93
C LYS A 69 -9.58 -25.30 -7.72
N VAL A 70 -10.35 -24.51 -8.46
CA VAL A 70 -9.85 -23.34 -9.21
C VAL A 70 -9.34 -22.28 -8.27
N LEU A 71 -10.06 -21.95 -7.20
CA LEU A 71 -9.60 -20.98 -6.18
C LEU A 71 -8.29 -21.44 -5.51
N ALA A 72 -8.18 -22.71 -5.18
CA ALA A 72 -6.94 -23.26 -4.62
C ALA A 72 -5.75 -23.11 -5.59
N ALA A 73 -5.97 -23.36 -6.89
CA ALA A 73 -4.94 -23.25 -7.93
C ALA A 73 -4.57 -21.81 -8.28
N THR A 74 -5.48 -20.85 -8.11
CA THR A 74 -5.25 -19.42 -8.40
C THR A 74 -4.87 -18.59 -7.16
N ARG A 75 -4.79 -19.23 -5.99
CA ARG A 75 -4.49 -18.52 -4.72
C ARG A 75 -3.23 -17.66 -4.83
N GLY A 76 -3.31 -16.45 -4.32
CA GLY A 76 -2.21 -15.49 -4.33
C GLY A 76 -1.97 -14.81 -5.69
N THR A 77 -2.92 -14.91 -6.63
CA THR A 77 -2.89 -14.23 -7.94
C THR A 77 -4.04 -13.23 -8.08
N PRO A 78 -3.92 -12.24 -8.99
CA PRO A 78 -5.03 -11.32 -9.30
C PRO A 78 -6.32 -12.04 -9.73
N GLN A 79 -6.20 -13.17 -10.43
CA GLN A 79 -7.34 -13.97 -10.87
C GLN A 79 -8.14 -14.57 -9.71
N PHE A 80 -7.46 -14.92 -8.60
CA PHE A 80 -8.12 -15.36 -7.38
C PHE A 80 -9.10 -14.29 -6.86
N VAL A 81 -8.69 -13.03 -6.85
CA VAL A 81 -9.54 -11.92 -6.39
C VAL A 81 -10.79 -11.78 -7.25
N GLN A 82 -10.60 -11.80 -8.58
CA GLN A 82 -11.70 -11.71 -9.53
C GLN A 82 -12.72 -12.84 -9.33
N LEU A 83 -12.26 -14.06 -9.11
CA LEU A 83 -13.12 -15.21 -8.87
C LEU A 83 -13.87 -15.12 -7.53
N VAL A 84 -13.18 -14.71 -6.47
CA VAL A 84 -13.81 -14.51 -5.14
C VAL A 84 -14.92 -13.46 -5.23
N GLU A 85 -14.65 -12.34 -5.90
CA GLU A 85 -15.61 -11.25 -6.09
C GLU A 85 -16.79 -11.69 -6.95
N GLN A 86 -16.52 -12.28 -8.14
CA GLN A 86 -17.54 -12.70 -9.10
C GLN A 86 -18.49 -13.72 -8.51
N PHE A 87 -17.96 -14.73 -7.83
CA PHE A 87 -18.77 -15.84 -7.25
C PHE A 87 -19.19 -15.59 -5.81
N LYS A 88 -18.82 -14.45 -5.21
CA LYS A 88 -19.12 -14.04 -3.83
C LYS A 88 -18.75 -15.13 -2.80
N VAL A 89 -17.55 -15.71 -2.96
CA VAL A 89 -17.10 -16.84 -2.14
C VAL A 89 -16.63 -16.36 -0.77
N ALA A 90 -17.35 -16.74 0.28
CA ALA A 90 -16.99 -16.41 1.66
C ALA A 90 -15.75 -17.20 2.15
N GLY A 91 -15.12 -16.73 3.23
CA GLY A 91 -14.02 -17.43 3.91
C GLY A 91 -12.69 -17.41 3.18
N GLN A 92 -12.50 -16.51 2.20
CA GLN A 92 -11.26 -16.40 1.40
C GLN A 92 -10.31 -15.32 1.89
N ASN A 93 -10.54 -14.70 3.07
CA ASN A 93 -9.80 -13.54 3.55
C ASN A 93 -8.29 -13.76 3.62
N SER A 94 -7.81 -14.96 4.05
CA SER A 94 -6.37 -15.25 4.08
C SER A 94 -5.74 -15.25 2.69
N GLY A 95 -6.43 -15.76 1.67
CA GLY A 95 -5.96 -15.73 0.28
C GLY A 95 -5.99 -14.32 -0.31
N LEU A 96 -7.01 -13.53 0.01
CA LEU A 96 -7.11 -12.13 -0.39
C LEU A 96 -5.98 -11.28 0.23
N ILE A 97 -5.69 -11.47 1.52
CA ILE A 97 -4.55 -10.80 2.20
C ILE A 97 -3.22 -11.20 1.56
N GLU A 98 -3.06 -12.46 1.15
CA GLU A 98 -1.88 -12.92 0.43
C GLU A 98 -1.69 -12.16 -0.89
N VAL A 99 -2.78 -11.95 -1.66
CA VAL A 99 -2.73 -11.14 -2.89
C VAL A 99 -2.37 -9.68 -2.55
N ALA A 100 -2.98 -9.10 -1.54
CA ALA A 100 -2.69 -7.73 -1.12
C ALA A 100 -1.21 -7.52 -0.74
N ILE A 101 -0.59 -8.50 -0.07
CA ILE A 101 0.83 -8.45 0.28
C ILE A 101 1.73 -8.57 -0.96
N LYS A 102 1.35 -9.40 -1.93
CA LYS A 102 2.11 -9.56 -3.18
C LYS A 102 1.96 -8.37 -4.14
N HIS A 103 0.82 -7.72 -4.09
CA HIS A 103 0.39 -6.65 -4.98
C HIS A 103 -0.04 -5.39 -4.22
N PRO A 104 0.81 -4.81 -3.33
CA PRO A 104 0.39 -3.76 -2.40
C PRO A 104 0.02 -2.44 -3.10
N ALA A 105 0.52 -2.23 -4.31
CA ALA A 105 0.39 -0.98 -5.07
C ALA A 105 -0.30 -1.16 -6.42
N ASP A 106 -1.09 -2.22 -6.61
CA ASP A 106 -1.85 -2.42 -7.83
C ASP A 106 -3.35 -2.71 -7.57
N GLU A 107 -4.15 -2.71 -8.63
CA GLU A 107 -5.61 -2.90 -8.58
C GLU A 107 -6.01 -4.18 -7.84
N ALA A 108 -5.28 -5.28 -8.07
CA ALA A 108 -5.64 -6.57 -7.47
C ALA A 108 -5.48 -6.57 -5.94
N GLY A 109 -4.40 -5.95 -5.45
CA GLY A 109 -4.17 -5.83 -4.01
C GLY A 109 -5.19 -4.94 -3.32
N VAL A 110 -5.55 -3.82 -3.94
CA VAL A 110 -6.60 -2.91 -3.46
C VAL A 110 -7.96 -3.61 -3.44
N ALA A 111 -8.34 -4.27 -4.54
CA ALA A 111 -9.59 -5.02 -4.63
C ALA A 111 -9.67 -6.15 -3.59
N ALA A 112 -8.56 -6.88 -3.40
CA ALA A 112 -8.48 -7.93 -2.38
C ALA A 112 -8.76 -7.38 -0.97
N LEU A 113 -8.14 -6.24 -0.60
CA LEU A 113 -8.38 -5.65 0.73
C LEU A 113 -9.77 -5.09 0.90
N ARG A 114 -10.37 -4.52 -0.14
CA ARG A 114 -11.77 -4.09 -0.09
C ARG A 114 -12.70 -5.25 0.21
N LEU A 115 -12.49 -6.41 -0.42
CA LEU A 115 -13.27 -7.61 -0.11
C LEU A 115 -13.07 -8.08 1.34
N VAL A 116 -11.82 -8.05 1.84
CA VAL A 116 -11.52 -8.38 3.25
C VAL A 116 -12.22 -7.41 4.20
N LEU A 117 -12.13 -6.10 3.96
CA LEU A 117 -12.75 -5.08 4.79
C LEU A 117 -14.27 -5.15 4.75
N ALA A 118 -14.86 -5.39 3.58
CA ALA A 118 -16.30 -5.56 3.39
C ALA A 118 -16.85 -6.83 4.09
N SER A 119 -16.02 -7.87 4.26
CA SER A 119 -16.42 -9.07 4.98
C SER A 119 -16.64 -8.87 6.49
N GLY A 120 -16.07 -7.79 7.07
CA GLY A 120 -16.11 -7.53 8.50
C GLY A 120 -15.25 -8.49 9.35
N ASP A 121 -14.53 -9.42 8.75
CA ASP A 121 -13.66 -10.38 9.46
C ASP A 121 -12.32 -9.70 9.82
N THR A 122 -12.28 -9.12 11.00
CA THR A 122 -11.07 -8.49 11.55
C THR A 122 -10.03 -9.50 12.04
N ALA A 123 -10.41 -10.77 12.26
CA ALA A 123 -9.50 -11.80 12.78
C ALA A 123 -8.40 -12.15 11.79
N ALA A 124 -8.73 -12.23 10.49
CA ALA A 124 -7.74 -12.49 9.44
C ALA A 124 -6.69 -11.36 9.33
N LEU A 125 -7.12 -10.09 9.44
CA LEU A 125 -6.23 -8.94 9.47
C LEU A 125 -5.37 -8.93 10.73
N ALA A 126 -5.96 -9.20 11.90
CA ALA A 126 -5.21 -9.29 13.16
C ALA A 126 -4.12 -10.38 13.10
N ALA A 127 -4.43 -11.54 12.55
CA ALA A 127 -3.45 -12.61 12.33
C ALA A 127 -2.32 -12.17 11.38
N ALA A 128 -2.65 -11.49 10.29
CA ALA A 128 -1.67 -10.97 9.34
C ALA A 128 -0.77 -9.88 9.95
N PHE A 129 -1.30 -9.02 10.80
CA PHE A 129 -0.50 -8.03 11.55
C PHE A 129 0.41 -8.67 12.60
N ALA A 130 0.08 -9.88 13.07
CA ALA A 130 0.91 -10.63 14.02
C ALA A 130 2.06 -11.42 13.35
N ASP A 131 2.16 -11.42 12.01
CA ASP A 131 3.26 -12.07 11.29
C ASP A 131 4.61 -11.49 11.75
N LYS A 132 5.58 -12.36 11.93
CA LYS A 132 6.95 -12.01 12.34
C LYS A 132 7.75 -11.37 11.19
N ASP A 133 7.33 -11.59 9.96
CA ASP A 133 7.93 -10.99 8.77
C ASP A 133 7.45 -9.53 8.63
N THR A 134 8.23 -8.62 9.19
CA THR A 134 7.95 -7.18 9.13
C THR A 134 7.77 -6.66 7.70
N ALA A 135 8.47 -7.23 6.71
CA ALA A 135 8.34 -6.79 5.33
C ALA A 135 6.95 -7.12 4.77
N LYS A 136 6.39 -8.29 5.10
CA LYS A 136 5.01 -8.65 4.73
C LYS A 136 3.99 -7.72 5.39
N VAL A 137 4.16 -7.45 6.69
CA VAL A 137 3.26 -6.55 7.42
C VAL A 137 3.33 -5.14 6.84
N THR A 138 4.52 -4.66 6.47
CA THR A 138 4.71 -3.35 5.84
C THR A 138 3.97 -3.25 4.50
N LYS A 139 4.05 -4.28 3.65
CA LYS A 139 3.30 -4.35 2.39
C LYS A 139 1.79 -4.39 2.61
N LEU A 140 1.32 -5.12 3.62
CA LEU A 140 -0.10 -5.12 3.98
C LEU A 140 -0.58 -3.73 4.41
N VAL A 141 0.20 -3.03 5.23
CA VAL A 141 -0.09 -1.65 5.66
C VAL A 141 -0.09 -0.69 4.49
N GLU A 142 0.82 -0.85 3.52
CA GLU A 142 0.84 -0.08 2.28
C GLU A 142 -0.44 -0.31 1.46
N ALA A 143 -0.80 -1.57 1.23
CA ALA A 143 -2.02 -1.94 0.50
C ALA A 143 -3.30 -1.40 1.19
N LEU A 144 -3.35 -1.44 2.52
CA LEU A 144 -4.44 -0.83 3.30
C LEU A 144 -4.52 0.68 3.05
N GLY A 145 -3.39 1.39 3.05
CA GLY A 145 -3.37 2.81 2.72
C GLY A 145 -3.88 3.12 1.31
N ASN A 146 -3.68 2.19 0.37
CA ASN A 146 -4.16 2.31 -1.01
C ASN A 146 -5.65 1.99 -1.17
N SER A 147 -6.28 1.32 -0.19
CA SER A 147 -7.70 0.95 -0.25
C SER A 147 -8.65 2.14 -0.13
N GLY A 148 -8.20 3.26 0.45
CA GLY A 148 -9.05 4.43 0.72
C GLY A 148 -10.07 4.24 1.85
N ALA A 149 -9.94 3.19 2.63
CA ALA A 149 -10.94 2.79 3.63
C ALA A 149 -10.97 3.74 4.84
N LYS A 150 -12.16 4.18 5.25
CA LYS A 150 -12.36 5.09 6.40
C LYS A 150 -11.97 4.48 7.75
N GLN A 151 -11.99 3.14 7.86
CA GLN A 151 -11.61 2.41 9.08
C GLN A 151 -10.11 2.29 9.33
N LEU A 152 -9.24 2.85 8.48
CA LEU A 152 -7.79 2.79 8.64
C LEU A 152 -7.29 3.23 10.03
N PRO A 153 -7.83 4.29 10.67
CA PRO A 153 -7.41 4.67 12.01
C PRO A 153 -7.56 3.54 13.04
N ALA A 154 -8.69 2.82 13.04
CA ALA A 154 -8.92 1.72 13.96
C ALA A 154 -7.93 0.56 13.76
N LEU A 155 -7.47 0.34 12.53
CA LEU A 155 -6.55 -0.75 12.17
C LEU A 155 -5.08 -0.39 12.39
N LEU A 156 -4.68 0.85 12.09
CA LEU A 156 -3.27 1.22 12.00
C LEU A 156 -2.74 2.00 13.21
N LEU A 157 -3.61 2.70 13.99
CA LEU A 157 -3.15 3.39 15.19
C LEU A 157 -2.55 2.45 16.25
N PRO A 158 -3.09 1.23 16.49
CA PRO A 158 -2.44 0.28 17.40
C PRO A 158 -1.04 -0.14 16.95
N LEU A 159 -0.81 -0.31 15.62
CA LEU A 159 0.52 -0.63 15.08
C LEU A 159 1.49 0.55 15.22
N LEU A 160 0.99 1.75 15.02
CA LEU A 160 1.76 2.98 15.16
C LEU A 160 2.19 3.23 16.61
N ALA A 161 1.32 2.96 17.58
CA ALA A 161 1.57 3.16 19.00
C ALA A 161 2.52 2.08 19.61
N ASP A 162 2.61 0.89 19.02
CA ASP A 162 3.44 -0.19 19.54
C ASP A 162 4.93 0.07 19.29
N ALA A 163 5.63 0.57 20.31
CA ALA A 163 7.06 0.87 20.26
C ALA A 163 7.96 -0.36 20.00
N LYS A 164 7.43 -1.60 20.14
CA LYS A 164 8.17 -2.82 19.82
C LYS A 164 8.20 -3.13 18.34
N ARG A 165 7.33 -2.49 17.57
CA ARG A 165 7.29 -2.62 16.11
C ARG A 165 8.45 -1.87 15.46
N ASP A 166 8.90 -2.39 14.33
CA ASP A 166 9.92 -1.75 13.52
C ASP A 166 9.52 -0.32 13.13
N VAL A 167 10.48 0.60 13.18
CA VAL A 167 10.25 2.02 12.89
C VAL A 167 9.81 2.25 11.43
N ALA A 168 10.33 1.45 10.47
CA ALA A 168 9.92 1.56 9.07
C ALA A 168 8.46 1.16 8.88
N LEU A 169 7.97 0.11 9.57
CA LEU A 169 6.56 -0.27 9.59
C LEU A 169 5.70 0.85 10.18
N ARG A 170 6.10 1.45 11.30
CA ARG A 170 5.37 2.55 11.94
C ARG A 170 5.32 3.80 11.06
N LYS A 171 6.42 4.12 10.36
CA LYS A 171 6.44 5.17 9.32
C LYS A 171 5.51 4.85 8.16
N GLN A 172 5.43 3.59 7.72
CA GLN A 172 4.48 3.19 6.67
C GLN A 172 3.03 3.34 7.15
N ALA A 173 2.73 3.04 8.41
CA ALA A 173 1.41 3.28 8.98
C ALA A 173 1.03 4.77 8.95
N VAL A 174 1.98 5.66 9.25
CA VAL A 174 1.77 7.12 9.10
C VAL A 174 1.44 7.49 7.65
N ARG A 175 2.23 7.02 6.68
CA ARG A 175 1.98 7.28 5.25
C ARG A 175 0.61 6.79 4.80
N SER A 176 0.22 5.60 5.25
CA SER A 176 -1.07 5.00 4.92
C SER A 176 -2.24 5.78 5.54
N LEU A 177 -2.13 6.21 6.80
CA LEU A 177 -3.13 7.04 7.47
C LEU A 177 -3.29 8.41 6.80
N ALA A 178 -2.20 9.04 6.40
CA ALA A 178 -2.24 10.36 5.77
C ALA A 178 -2.96 10.38 4.40
N ARG A 179 -3.25 9.23 3.81
CA ARG A 179 -3.97 9.12 2.52
C ARG A 179 -5.49 9.32 2.64
N THR A 180 -6.05 9.20 3.86
CA THR A 180 -7.48 9.41 4.12
C THR A 180 -7.68 10.60 5.05
N GLN A 181 -8.85 11.25 4.94
CA GLN A 181 -9.17 12.40 5.79
C GLN A 181 -9.23 11.99 7.27
N GLU A 182 -9.87 10.88 7.56
CA GLU A 182 -9.99 10.33 8.90
C GLU A 182 -8.62 9.95 9.50
N GLY A 183 -7.76 9.36 8.68
CA GLY A 183 -6.41 8.99 9.10
C GLY A 183 -5.52 10.21 9.37
N ALA A 184 -5.57 11.22 8.49
CA ALA A 184 -4.85 12.48 8.68
C ALA A 184 -5.34 13.21 9.94
N ALA A 185 -6.66 13.28 10.15
CA ALA A 185 -7.25 13.86 11.36
C ALA A 185 -6.83 13.12 12.64
N ALA A 186 -6.76 11.78 12.58
CA ALA A 186 -6.32 10.96 13.71
C ALA A 186 -4.83 11.21 14.05
N LEU A 187 -3.97 11.34 13.04
CA LEU A 187 -2.55 11.70 13.26
C LEU A 187 -2.40 13.11 13.86
N LEU A 188 -3.18 14.08 13.37
CA LEU A 188 -3.19 15.43 13.94
C LEU A 188 -3.67 15.45 15.39
N LYS A 189 -4.65 14.61 15.73
CA LYS A 189 -5.09 14.44 17.12
C LYS A 189 -3.94 13.96 18.00
N LEU A 190 -3.18 12.93 17.57
CA LEU A 190 -2.00 12.46 18.32
C LEU A 190 -0.94 13.57 18.48
N ALA A 191 -0.74 14.38 17.43
CA ALA A 191 0.21 15.50 17.49
C ALA A 191 -0.24 16.59 18.48
N ARG A 192 -1.54 16.91 18.51
CA ARG A 192 -2.15 17.90 19.42
C ARG A 192 -2.05 17.47 20.88
N GLU A 193 -2.20 16.16 21.13
CA GLU A 193 -2.14 15.56 22.47
C GLU A 193 -0.70 15.19 22.89
N ASP A 194 0.31 15.56 22.09
CA ASP A 194 1.74 15.19 22.26
C ASP A 194 1.98 13.69 22.41
N GLN A 195 1.12 12.86 21.80
CA GLN A 195 1.18 11.40 21.82
C GLN A 195 1.85 10.83 20.57
N LEU A 196 2.29 11.67 19.65
CA LEU A 196 2.96 11.22 18.43
C LEU A 196 4.42 10.85 18.74
N PRO A 197 4.82 9.58 18.60
CA PRO A 197 6.18 9.13 18.92
C PRO A 197 7.25 9.89 18.13
N ALA A 198 8.37 10.20 18.79
CA ALA A 198 9.43 11.02 18.21
C ALA A 198 10.01 10.47 16.89
N GLU A 199 10.15 9.14 16.80
CA GLU A 199 10.76 8.44 15.65
C GLU A 199 9.95 8.55 14.35
N ILE A 200 8.64 8.83 14.47
CA ILE A 200 7.74 8.97 13.32
C ILE A 200 7.26 10.41 13.11
N ARG A 201 7.61 11.33 14.03
CA ARG A 201 7.16 12.73 14.00
C ARG A 201 7.58 13.44 12.71
N PHE A 202 8.81 13.19 12.25
CA PHE A 202 9.29 13.73 10.96
C PHE A 202 8.44 13.24 9.78
N THR A 203 8.16 11.94 9.71
CA THR A 203 7.31 11.37 8.66
C THR A 203 5.90 11.95 8.71
N ALA A 204 5.32 12.07 9.92
CA ALA A 204 4.00 12.67 10.09
C ALA A 204 3.98 14.14 9.66
N ALA A 205 5.00 14.93 10.01
CA ALA A 205 5.14 16.30 9.56
C ALA A 205 5.16 16.41 8.03
N THR A 206 5.96 15.57 7.37
CA THR A 206 6.07 15.56 5.90
C THR A 206 4.75 15.20 5.24
N GLU A 207 4.14 14.08 5.64
CA GLU A 207 2.92 13.58 5.00
C GLU A 207 1.71 14.50 5.27
N LEU A 208 1.55 15.01 6.50
CA LEU A 208 0.43 15.86 6.86
C LEU A 208 0.50 17.26 6.25
N ASN A 209 1.70 17.82 6.03
CA ASN A 209 1.85 19.08 5.31
C ASN A 209 1.61 18.92 3.80
N ALA A 210 1.60 17.69 3.27
CA ALA A 210 1.31 17.39 1.87
C ALA A 210 -0.16 16.99 1.60
N VAL A 211 -1.01 16.86 2.65
CA VAL A 211 -2.42 16.46 2.46
C VAL A 211 -3.21 17.49 1.66
N ARG A 212 -4.26 17.01 0.99
CA ARG A 212 -5.12 17.83 0.11
C ARG A 212 -6.18 18.67 0.84
N TRP A 213 -6.48 18.35 2.10
CA TRP A 213 -7.51 19.04 2.90
C TRP A 213 -6.94 20.30 3.52
N PRO A 214 -7.41 21.52 3.12
CA PRO A 214 -6.79 22.78 3.54
C PRO A 214 -6.78 23.00 5.05
N GLU A 215 -7.85 22.60 5.73
CA GLU A 215 -7.97 22.73 7.20
C GLU A 215 -6.95 21.85 7.92
N LEU A 216 -6.86 20.58 7.53
CA LEU A 216 -5.88 19.63 8.10
C LEU A 216 -4.45 20.06 7.80
N LYS A 217 -4.19 20.54 6.58
CA LYS A 217 -2.88 21.05 6.15
C LYS A 217 -2.49 22.28 6.99
N SER A 218 -3.41 23.23 7.19
CA SER A 218 -3.17 24.41 8.01
C SER A 218 -2.88 24.06 9.48
N GLU A 219 -3.60 23.09 10.01
CA GLU A 219 -3.36 22.58 11.37
C GLU A 219 -2.01 21.85 11.46
N ALA A 220 -1.66 21.03 10.45
CA ALA A 220 -0.38 20.34 10.38
C ALA A 220 0.79 21.33 10.40
N ALA A 221 0.72 22.38 9.60
CA ALA A 221 1.77 23.40 9.55
C ALA A 221 2.01 24.09 10.91
N ARG A 222 0.96 24.21 11.74
CA ARG A 222 1.05 24.78 13.08
C ARG A 222 1.59 23.79 14.12
N LEU A 223 1.13 22.53 14.11
CA LEU A 223 1.47 21.53 15.13
C LEU A 223 2.77 20.78 14.83
N LEU A 224 3.01 20.55 13.58
CA LEU A 224 4.14 19.82 13.03
C LEU A 224 4.75 20.65 11.89
N PRO A 225 5.33 21.82 12.22
CA PRO A 225 6.00 22.60 11.19
C PRO A 225 6.96 21.66 10.45
N PRO A 226 7.04 21.74 9.12
CA PRO A 226 8.07 21.01 8.38
C PRO A 226 9.39 21.35 9.07
N PRO A 227 10.31 20.37 9.22
CA PRO A 227 11.63 20.67 9.76
C PRO A 227 12.11 21.89 8.99
N PRO A 228 12.78 22.87 9.67
CA PRO A 228 13.27 24.03 8.98
C PRO A 228 14.05 23.46 7.79
N GLY A 229 13.38 23.46 6.65
CA GLY A 229 14.04 23.26 5.38
C GLY A 229 15.10 24.31 5.45
N GLN A 230 16.27 24.08 4.95
CA GLN A 230 17.27 25.11 4.92
C GLN A 230 16.75 26.41 4.24
N GLY A 231 15.44 26.53 4.06
CA GLY A 231 14.66 27.51 3.34
C GLY A 231 13.66 28.35 4.15
N ASP A 232 13.89 28.61 5.43
CA ASP A 232 13.19 29.68 6.17
C ASP A 232 13.51 31.09 5.65
N LYS A 233 14.40 31.17 4.68
CA LYS A 233 14.62 32.41 3.92
C LYS A 233 13.60 32.47 2.79
N SER A 234 12.90 33.60 2.68
CA SER A 234 12.10 33.92 1.50
C SER A 234 12.91 33.64 0.25
N LEU A 235 12.32 32.95 -0.74
CA LEU A 235 12.99 32.72 -2.00
C LEU A 235 13.46 34.05 -2.59
N PRO A 236 14.66 34.11 -3.17
CA PRO A 236 15.07 35.26 -3.98
C PRO A 236 14.06 35.52 -5.10
N PRO A 237 14.05 36.72 -5.68
CA PRO A 237 13.28 37.00 -6.88
C PRO A 237 13.54 35.94 -7.97
N ILE A 238 12.50 35.59 -8.73
CA ILE A 238 12.57 34.55 -9.79
C ILE A 238 13.77 34.77 -10.73
N ALA A 239 14.05 36.02 -11.11
CA ALA A 239 15.17 36.34 -11.97
C ALA A 239 16.53 35.98 -11.36
N GLU A 240 16.70 36.13 -10.04
CA GLU A 240 17.93 35.74 -9.34
C GLU A 240 18.05 34.20 -9.24
N LEU A 241 16.93 33.49 -8.96
CA LEU A 241 16.90 32.03 -8.96
C LEU A 241 17.31 31.46 -10.32
N LEU A 242 16.79 32.02 -11.41
CA LEU A 242 17.11 31.59 -12.76
C LEU A 242 18.56 31.90 -13.17
N ALA A 243 19.17 32.95 -12.58
CA ALA A 243 20.56 33.32 -12.81
C ALA A 243 21.55 32.47 -11.99
N MET A 244 21.07 31.73 -10.98
CA MET A 244 21.93 30.88 -10.16
C MET A 244 22.51 29.72 -10.97
N LYS A 245 23.79 29.41 -10.70
CA LYS A 245 24.45 28.24 -11.27
C LYS A 245 24.06 27.00 -10.49
N GLY A 246 23.35 26.07 -11.14
CA GLY A 246 23.02 24.77 -10.61
C GLY A 246 24.04 23.68 -10.97
N ASP A 247 23.95 22.55 -10.28
CA ASP A 247 24.71 21.32 -10.56
C ASP A 247 23.71 20.18 -10.82
N ALA A 248 23.66 19.68 -12.03
CA ALA A 248 22.73 18.64 -12.45
C ALA A 248 22.88 17.31 -11.67
N LYS A 249 24.09 16.98 -11.20
CA LYS A 249 24.33 15.77 -10.45
C LYS A 249 23.69 15.86 -9.05
N ARG A 250 23.93 16.97 -8.35
CA ARG A 250 23.26 17.24 -7.07
C ARG A 250 21.74 17.37 -7.25
N GLY A 251 21.29 17.98 -8.37
CA GLY A 251 19.90 18.07 -8.71
C GLY A 251 19.22 16.70 -8.87
N ALA A 252 19.88 15.70 -9.43
CA ALA A 252 19.40 14.34 -9.51
C ALA A 252 19.24 13.68 -8.10
N GLU A 253 20.16 13.98 -7.19
CA GLU A 253 20.08 13.54 -5.79
C GLU A 253 18.89 14.20 -5.07
N VAL A 254 18.65 15.51 -5.30
CA VAL A 254 17.50 16.25 -4.79
C VAL A 254 16.21 15.65 -5.32
N PHE A 255 16.12 15.38 -6.63
CA PHE A 255 14.95 14.76 -7.27
C PHE A 255 14.58 13.40 -6.63
N SER A 256 15.59 12.58 -6.34
CA SER A 256 15.42 11.23 -5.80
C SER A 256 15.20 11.21 -4.29
N ARG A 257 15.46 12.32 -3.60
CA ARG A 257 15.38 12.42 -2.14
C ARG A 257 13.94 12.27 -1.64
N GLU A 258 13.73 11.35 -0.70
CA GLU A 258 12.40 11.00 -0.17
C GLU A 258 11.65 12.21 0.39
N THR A 259 12.35 13.14 1.04
CA THR A 259 11.76 14.34 1.66
C THR A 259 11.28 15.38 0.65
N VAL A 260 11.86 15.40 -0.55
CA VAL A 260 11.42 16.27 -1.66
C VAL A 260 10.29 15.64 -2.45
N GLY A 261 10.40 14.33 -2.71
CA GLY A 261 9.30 13.49 -3.16
C GLY A 261 9.02 13.52 -4.68
N CYS A 262 9.87 14.12 -5.52
CA CYS A 262 9.63 14.17 -6.97
C CYS A 262 9.47 12.76 -7.58
N ALA A 263 10.37 11.84 -7.25
CA ALA A 263 10.36 10.46 -7.74
C ALA A 263 9.16 9.62 -7.21
N LYS A 264 8.41 10.10 -6.21
CA LYS A 264 7.16 9.47 -5.75
C LYS A 264 6.00 9.63 -6.73
N CYS A 265 6.12 10.54 -7.69
CA CYS A 265 5.08 10.83 -8.66
C CYS A 265 5.59 10.86 -10.11
N HIS A 266 6.86 11.14 -10.34
CA HIS A 266 7.43 11.31 -11.67
C HIS A 266 8.43 10.22 -12.01
N VAL A 267 8.37 9.77 -13.26
CA VAL A 267 9.36 8.87 -13.86
C VAL A 267 10.42 9.70 -14.59
N VAL A 268 11.68 9.33 -14.40
CA VAL A 268 12.82 9.79 -15.21
C VAL A 268 13.63 8.58 -15.64
N ASN A 269 13.77 8.36 -16.94
CA ASN A 269 14.51 7.22 -17.53
C ASN A 269 14.08 5.85 -16.94
N GLY A 270 12.80 5.65 -16.76
CA GLY A 270 12.22 4.40 -16.23
C GLY A 270 12.33 4.23 -14.71
N GLN A 271 12.84 5.23 -13.99
CA GLN A 271 12.92 5.20 -12.52
C GLN A 271 11.93 6.20 -11.91
N GLY A 272 11.27 5.80 -10.82
CA GLY A 272 10.24 6.58 -10.14
C GLY A 272 8.85 5.94 -10.27
N ILE A 273 7.82 6.66 -9.84
CA ILE A 273 6.43 6.19 -9.89
C ILE A 273 5.69 6.93 -11.00
N ASP A 274 5.02 6.17 -11.87
CA ASP A 274 4.17 6.71 -12.94
C ASP A 274 2.82 7.17 -12.35
N PHE A 275 2.82 8.40 -11.84
CA PHE A 275 1.62 9.06 -11.34
C PHE A 275 1.47 10.48 -11.91
N GLY A 276 2.55 11.25 -11.98
CA GLY A 276 2.63 12.52 -12.69
C GLY A 276 3.20 12.33 -14.11
N PRO A 277 3.39 13.41 -14.89
CA PRO A 277 4.04 13.35 -16.17
C PRO A 277 5.42 12.72 -16.12
N ASP A 278 5.77 11.92 -17.14
CA ASP A 278 7.14 11.48 -17.35
C ASP A 278 8.03 12.67 -17.69
N LEU A 279 9.06 12.87 -16.89
CA LEU A 279 10.01 13.97 -16.99
C LEU A 279 11.30 13.62 -17.73
N SER A 280 11.43 12.43 -18.30
CA SER A 280 12.64 11.96 -19.00
C SER A 280 13.12 12.91 -20.11
N GLU A 281 12.20 13.69 -20.70
CA GLU A 281 12.49 14.63 -21.78
C GLU A 281 12.02 16.06 -21.47
N ILE A 282 11.80 16.39 -20.21
CA ILE A 282 11.12 17.64 -19.84
C ILE A 282 11.94 18.88 -20.22
N GLY A 283 13.27 18.81 -20.19
CA GLY A 283 14.16 19.88 -20.59
C GLY A 283 14.16 20.15 -22.12
N SER A 284 13.53 19.28 -22.92
CA SER A 284 13.24 19.56 -24.33
C SER A 284 11.89 20.26 -24.54
N LYS A 285 11.00 20.23 -23.51
CA LYS A 285 9.63 20.74 -23.60
C LYS A 285 9.48 22.11 -22.92
N LEU A 286 10.20 22.30 -21.80
CA LEU A 286 10.06 23.49 -20.96
C LEU A 286 11.43 24.14 -20.70
N GLY A 287 11.48 25.47 -20.68
CA GLY A 287 12.62 26.24 -20.16
C GLY A 287 12.66 26.23 -18.64
N LYS A 288 13.79 26.68 -18.06
CA LYS A 288 13.98 26.72 -16.60
C LYS A 288 12.95 27.61 -15.90
N ASP A 289 12.49 28.67 -16.55
CA ASP A 289 11.44 29.57 -16.06
C ASP A 289 10.12 28.84 -15.87
N ALA A 290 9.67 28.11 -16.89
CA ALA A 290 8.45 27.31 -16.82
C ALA A 290 8.55 26.10 -15.86
N LEU A 291 9.75 25.49 -15.76
CA LEU A 291 10.02 24.45 -14.78
C LEU A 291 9.93 25.00 -13.35
N LEU A 292 10.50 26.17 -13.10
CA LEU A 292 10.45 26.84 -11.80
C LEU A 292 8.99 27.19 -11.44
N GLU A 293 8.24 27.79 -12.35
CA GLU A 293 6.82 28.10 -12.16
C GLU A 293 6.02 26.84 -11.80
N SER A 294 6.23 25.74 -12.53
CA SER A 294 5.56 24.46 -12.26
C SER A 294 5.86 23.88 -10.85
N ILE A 295 7.04 24.18 -10.29
CA ILE A 295 7.40 23.75 -8.93
C ILE A 295 6.80 24.70 -7.88
N LEU A 296 6.80 26.00 -8.12
CA LEU A 296 6.32 27.01 -7.18
C LEU A 296 4.80 27.11 -7.15
N ASP A 297 4.15 27.02 -8.30
CA ASP A 297 2.68 27.03 -8.46
C ASP A 297 2.22 25.91 -9.42
N PRO A 298 2.15 24.67 -8.93
CA PRO A 298 1.79 23.53 -9.77
C PRO A 298 0.35 23.56 -10.26
N SER A 299 -0.47 24.48 -9.77
CA SER A 299 -1.85 24.67 -10.22
C SER A 299 -2.01 25.72 -11.32
N ALA A 300 -0.98 26.54 -11.60
CA ALA A 300 -1.00 27.56 -12.63
C ALA A 300 -1.15 26.94 -14.04
N GLY A 301 -0.60 25.75 -14.28
CA GLY A 301 -0.67 25.07 -15.56
C GLY A 301 -0.70 23.54 -15.40
N ILE A 302 -1.91 22.96 -15.37
CA ILE A 302 -2.07 21.50 -15.30
C ILE A 302 -2.07 20.95 -16.73
N SER A 303 -1.15 20.01 -17.02
CA SER A 303 -1.07 19.35 -18.32
C SER A 303 -2.32 18.51 -18.58
N PHE A 304 -2.76 18.48 -19.84
CA PHE A 304 -3.88 17.64 -20.27
C PHE A 304 -3.67 16.17 -19.88
N GLY A 305 -4.71 15.55 -19.30
CA GLY A 305 -4.69 14.18 -18.81
C GLY A 305 -4.13 14.02 -17.38
N PHE A 306 -3.70 15.14 -16.75
CA PHE A 306 -3.24 15.15 -15.36
C PHE A 306 -4.13 15.98 -14.44
N GLU A 307 -5.35 16.25 -14.88
CA GLU A 307 -6.38 16.88 -14.06
C GLU A 307 -6.77 15.96 -12.90
N ALA A 308 -6.74 16.49 -11.69
CA ALA A 308 -7.11 15.75 -10.50
C ALA A 308 -8.64 15.62 -10.37
N TRP A 309 -9.09 14.48 -9.89
CA TRP A 309 -10.49 14.18 -9.62
C TRP A 309 -10.68 13.67 -8.20
N SER A 310 -11.72 14.16 -7.53
CA SER A 310 -12.28 13.56 -6.33
C SER A 310 -13.41 12.63 -6.72
N VAL A 311 -13.33 11.38 -6.31
CA VAL A 311 -14.31 10.33 -6.61
C VAL A 311 -14.76 9.72 -5.28
N GLU A 312 -16.05 9.74 -5.01
CA GLU A 312 -16.68 9.18 -3.83
C GLU A 312 -17.55 8.00 -4.25
N ALA A 313 -17.30 6.84 -3.65
CA ALA A 313 -18.11 5.65 -3.84
C ALA A 313 -19.33 5.67 -2.89
N LYS A 314 -20.38 4.91 -3.21
CA LYS A 314 -21.63 4.85 -2.42
C LYS A 314 -21.44 4.26 -1.01
N ASP A 315 -20.38 3.47 -0.80
CA ASP A 315 -19.95 2.97 0.50
C ASP A 315 -19.22 4.02 1.33
N GLY A 316 -19.01 5.21 0.76
CA GLY A 316 -18.38 6.36 1.37
C GLY A 316 -16.87 6.39 1.25
N GLU A 317 -16.24 5.48 0.51
CA GLU A 317 -14.81 5.57 0.23
C GLU A 317 -14.51 6.74 -0.70
N GLU A 318 -13.42 7.49 -0.41
CA GLU A 318 -12.99 8.62 -1.21
C GLU A 318 -11.64 8.37 -1.86
N PHE A 319 -11.58 8.68 -3.16
CA PHE A 319 -10.37 8.60 -3.96
C PHE A 319 -10.06 9.97 -4.56
N PHE A 320 -8.77 10.30 -4.57
CA PHE A 320 -8.27 11.50 -5.24
C PHE A 320 -7.14 11.09 -6.16
N GLY A 321 -7.31 11.35 -7.44
CA GLY A 321 -6.36 10.87 -8.44
C GLY A 321 -6.68 11.35 -9.84
N LEU A 322 -6.07 10.68 -10.80
CA LEU A 322 -6.23 10.94 -12.23
C LEU A 322 -7.22 9.94 -12.82
N ILE A 323 -8.12 10.38 -13.68
CA ILE A 323 -8.91 9.46 -14.51
C ILE A 323 -8.02 9.01 -15.68
N VAL A 324 -7.61 7.73 -15.66
CA VAL A 324 -6.71 7.17 -16.67
C VAL A 324 -7.43 6.36 -17.75
N SER A 325 -8.67 5.96 -17.47
CA SER A 325 -9.54 5.29 -18.46
C SER A 325 -10.99 5.51 -18.08
N GLU A 326 -11.83 5.71 -19.09
CA GLU A 326 -13.28 5.84 -18.94
C GLU A 326 -14.00 5.19 -20.10
N THR A 327 -15.01 4.38 -19.79
CA THR A 327 -15.93 3.73 -20.74
C THR A 327 -17.38 4.16 -20.44
N GLY A 328 -18.37 3.58 -21.12
CA GLY A 328 -19.78 3.80 -20.79
C GLY A 328 -20.10 3.48 -19.32
N ASP A 329 -19.64 2.33 -18.84
CA ASP A 329 -19.99 1.78 -17.53
C ASP A 329 -18.91 1.93 -16.45
N ASP A 330 -17.65 2.04 -16.83
CA ASP A 330 -16.51 1.98 -15.93
C ASP A 330 -15.68 3.26 -15.95
N VAL A 331 -15.02 3.56 -14.84
CA VAL A 331 -13.98 4.58 -14.72
C VAL A 331 -12.82 4.04 -13.93
N SER A 332 -11.59 4.27 -14.39
CA SER A 332 -10.37 3.89 -13.69
C SER A 332 -9.67 5.12 -13.15
N VAL A 333 -9.41 5.15 -11.85
CA VAL A 333 -8.76 6.24 -11.14
C VAL A 333 -7.38 5.78 -10.68
N LYS A 334 -6.34 6.50 -11.13
CA LYS A 334 -4.96 6.31 -10.67
C LYS A 334 -4.72 7.23 -9.48
N THR A 335 -4.37 6.67 -8.34
CA THR A 335 -4.10 7.43 -7.09
C THR A 335 -2.60 7.55 -6.81
N VAL A 336 -2.22 8.31 -5.79
CA VAL A 336 -0.82 8.45 -5.33
C VAL A 336 -0.21 7.08 -5.09
N GLY A 337 0.99 6.87 -5.62
CA GLY A 337 1.64 5.55 -5.62
C GLY A 337 1.44 4.77 -6.92
N GLY A 338 0.74 5.34 -7.91
CA GLY A 338 0.51 4.73 -9.22
C GLY A 338 -0.59 3.66 -9.24
N VAL A 339 -1.32 3.51 -8.13
CA VAL A 339 -2.39 2.50 -7.99
C VAL A 339 -3.58 2.87 -8.84
N VAL A 340 -3.98 1.98 -9.73
CA VAL A 340 -5.19 2.15 -10.56
C VAL A 340 -6.33 1.33 -9.93
N THR A 341 -7.43 1.99 -9.64
CA THR A 341 -8.66 1.35 -9.14
C THR A 341 -9.77 1.56 -10.13
N LYS A 342 -10.44 0.48 -10.53
CA LYS A 342 -11.56 0.49 -11.46
C LYS A 342 -12.88 0.52 -10.69
N PHE A 343 -13.78 1.39 -11.09
CA PHE A 343 -15.11 1.53 -10.51
C PHE A 343 -16.18 1.37 -11.59
N LYS A 344 -17.27 0.71 -11.24
CA LYS A 344 -18.52 0.85 -11.99
C LYS A 344 -19.09 2.24 -11.73
N LYS A 345 -19.42 3.00 -12.75
CA LYS A 345 -20.03 4.34 -12.60
C LYS A 345 -21.29 4.30 -11.75
N SER A 346 -22.04 3.19 -11.81
CA SER A 346 -23.24 2.95 -10.97
C SER A 346 -22.95 2.83 -9.48
N THR A 347 -21.71 2.55 -9.06
CA THR A 347 -21.31 2.46 -7.64
C THR A 347 -20.79 3.79 -7.08
N LEU A 348 -20.64 4.80 -7.92
CA LEU A 348 -20.18 6.11 -7.50
C LEU A 348 -21.33 6.97 -6.98
N ALA A 349 -21.09 7.65 -5.86
CA ALA A 349 -22.00 8.64 -5.31
C ALA A 349 -21.71 10.04 -5.92
N ARG A 350 -20.41 10.36 -6.09
CA ARG A 350 -19.99 11.67 -6.57
C ARG A 350 -18.67 11.59 -7.34
N ARG A 351 -18.52 12.47 -8.32
CA ARG A 351 -17.29 12.67 -9.10
C ARG A 351 -17.15 14.15 -9.42
N GLN A 352 -16.00 14.74 -9.08
CA GLN A 352 -15.76 16.16 -9.28
C GLN A 352 -14.30 16.40 -9.66
N GLN A 353 -14.09 17.16 -10.73
CA GLN A 353 -12.76 17.63 -11.12
C GLN A 353 -12.28 18.70 -10.15
N SER A 354 -11.02 18.58 -9.71
CA SER A 354 -10.35 19.57 -8.87
C SER A 354 -9.72 20.67 -9.73
N LYS A 355 -9.73 21.88 -9.21
CA LYS A 355 -8.97 22.99 -9.79
C LYS A 355 -7.50 22.98 -9.32
N LEU A 356 -7.19 22.22 -8.28
CA LEU A 356 -5.84 22.10 -7.73
C LEU A 356 -5.11 20.93 -8.39
N SER A 357 -3.85 21.15 -8.68
CA SER A 357 -2.94 20.11 -9.13
C SER A 357 -2.80 19.00 -8.08
N ILE A 358 -2.57 17.78 -8.56
CA ILE A 358 -2.21 16.65 -7.71
C ILE A 358 -0.77 16.77 -7.18
N MET A 359 0.08 17.53 -7.88
CA MET A 359 1.40 17.92 -7.40
C MET A 359 1.25 18.89 -6.23
N PRO A 360 1.82 18.60 -5.05
CA PRO A 360 1.65 19.45 -3.89
C PRO A 360 2.32 20.83 -4.08
N ALA A 361 1.64 21.88 -3.68
CA ALA A 361 2.27 23.20 -3.55
C ALA A 361 3.19 23.26 -2.32
N GLY A 362 4.26 24.05 -2.40
CA GLY A 362 5.19 24.25 -1.29
C GLY A 362 6.38 23.29 -1.26
N LEU A 363 6.61 22.51 -2.31
CA LEU A 363 7.76 21.59 -2.41
C LEU A 363 9.10 22.29 -2.24
N GLN A 364 9.23 23.54 -2.69
CA GLN A 364 10.44 24.37 -2.52
C GLN A 364 10.82 24.57 -1.05
N GLN A 365 9.88 24.45 -0.11
CA GLN A 365 10.15 24.57 1.32
C GLN A 365 10.94 23.36 1.88
N THR A 366 11.00 22.25 1.14
CA THR A 366 11.73 21.03 1.51
C THR A 366 13.19 21.02 1.06
N MET A 367 13.64 22.09 0.41
CA MET A 367 15.00 22.21 -0.16
C MET A 367 15.56 23.62 0.03
N THR A 368 16.89 23.74 -0.03
CA THR A 368 17.57 25.04 -0.04
C THR A 368 17.38 25.75 -1.37
N VAL A 369 17.65 27.05 -1.40
CA VAL A 369 17.68 27.84 -2.63
C VAL A 369 18.68 27.25 -3.66
N GLN A 370 19.85 26.80 -3.18
CA GLN A 370 20.85 26.16 -4.06
C GLN A 370 20.36 24.80 -4.56
N GLU A 371 19.72 24.00 -3.73
CA GLU A 371 19.15 22.72 -4.15
C GLU A 371 18.03 22.89 -5.18
N LEU A 372 17.23 23.97 -5.05
CA LEU A 372 16.22 24.31 -6.07
C LEU A 372 16.88 24.67 -7.41
N ALA A 373 17.98 25.45 -7.40
CA ALA A 373 18.77 25.74 -8.60
C ALA A 373 19.41 24.49 -9.20
N ASP A 374 19.94 23.59 -8.36
CA ASP A 374 20.51 22.30 -8.78
C ASP A 374 19.44 21.40 -9.42
N LEU A 375 18.24 21.34 -8.83
CA LEU A 375 17.09 20.59 -9.37
C LEU A 375 16.67 21.14 -10.74
N LEU A 376 16.57 22.46 -10.89
CA LEU A 376 16.26 23.09 -12.18
C LEU A 376 17.30 22.77 -13.25
N GLU A 377 18.60 22.78 -12.87
CA GLU A 377 19.68 22.38 -13.77
C GLU A 377 19.52 20.93 -14.21
N TYR A 378 19.25 20.02 -13.28
CA TYR A 378 19.02 18.61 -13.58
C TYR A 378 17.85 18.43 -14.56
N LEU A 379 16.68 18.99 -14.25
CA LEU A 379 15.49 18.89 -15.11
C LEU A 379 15.75 19.46 -16.51
N ALA A 380 16.49 20.57 -16.63
CA ALA A 380 16.86 21.17 -17.92
C ALA A 380 17.80 20.29 -18.76
N THR A 381 18.56 19.36 -18.11
CA THR A 381 19.41 18.39 -18.83
C THR A 381 18.64 17.20 -19.39
N LEU A 382 17.42 16.95 -18.92
CA LEU A 382 16.58 15.83 -19.35
C LEU A 382 15.99 16.13 -20.74
N LYS A 383 16.75 15.80 -21.77
CA LYS A 383 16.43 16.11 -23.17
C LYS A 383 16.21 14.84 -23.96
N LYS A 384 15.41 14.97 -25.02
CA LYS A 384 15.25 13.92 -26.03
C LYS A 384 16.62 13.56 -26.60
N LYS A 385 16.92 12.26 -26.62
CA LYS A 385 18.13 11.72 -27.21
C LYS A 385 18.02 11.65 -28.72
#